data_6b1bccff1e630e51de880c8db8f586aa
#
_entry.id   6b1bccff1e630e51de880c8db8f586aa
#
_cell.length_a   1.000
_cell.length_b   1.000
_cell.length_c   1.000
_cell.angle_alpha   90.00
_cell.angle_beta   90.00
_cell.angle_gamma   90.00
#
_symmetry.space_group_name_H-M   'P 1'
#
loop_
_entity.id
_entity.type
_entity.pdbx_description
1 polymer ?
#
loop_
_entity_poly.entity_id
_entity_poly.type
_entity_poly.pdbx_seq_one_letter_code
_entity_poly.pdbx_strand_id
1 'polypeptide(L)'
;VKEILERALNVAQLRGATYADVRLVHRIEQSLLVRNGVVQGISQIEDMGFGVRVIADGAWGFASSARLTLEEAERVADRAVQIARASALFKKEDVDIGPPVVQRGTYRTPVQIDPFTVPLEKKLEILLAADAAMRAVRGIAATEAEMVFIRERKTFASTEGSWIEQEIIESGCGIEATAVGPDEVQRRSYPNSVGRHQMTRGWEFIEECNLPGNAPRIAEEAVALLTADPCPETVTTVILGGSQVALQIHESCGHPIELDRVFGTEAAYAGTSFLTPEKLGTFRYGSEVVNITADATLPGGLGTFGWDDEGVPAQRVDIVKEGLFIGYMTSRETARQLLKLLGPSPYVTGLSNGTMRASGWNRIPLIRMTNVNLLPGAWRLEDLIADTDEGIFMDTNRSWSIDDKRLNFQFGCEIAWEIKGGKLTRMLKNPIYTGITPEFWRSCDAVCNADHWVIWGTPNCGKGQPSQLAHTGHGAAPARFRNVRVFSRK
;
A
#
# COMPACT_ATOMS: atom_id res chain seq x y z
N VAL A 1 14.82 -23.26 -14.70
CA VAL A 1 14.39 -22.63 -13.44
C VAL A 1 14.43 -23.64 -12.31
N LYS A 2 13.66 -24.73 -12.36
CA LYS A 2 13.53 -25.69 -11.27
C LYS A 2 14.89 -26.21 -10.75
N GLU A 3 15.77 -26.63 -11.63
CA GLU A 3 17.10 -27.17 -11.28
C GLU A 3 17.97 -26.14 -10.54
N ILE A 4 17.84 -24.83 -10.87
CA ILE A 4 18.58 -23.74 -10.21
C ILE A 4 18.12 -23.58 -8.76
N LEU A 5 16.80 -23.58 -8.52
CA LEU A 5 16.25 -23.44 -7.18
C LEU A 5 16.58 -24.67 -6.31
N GLU A 6 16.39 -25.86 -6.84
CA GLU A 6 16.73 -27.12 -6.16
C GLU A 6 18.24 -27.18 -5.83
N ARG A 7 19.10 -26.75 -6.75
CA ARG A 7 20.55 -26.68 -6.52
C ARG A 7 20.90 -25.73 -5.37
N ALA A 8 20.33 -24.52 -5.37
CA ALA A 8 20.56 -23.54 -4.32
C ALA A 8 20.15 -24.09 -2.94
N LEU A 9 18.96 -24.66 -2.83
CA LEU A 9 18.47 -25.26 -1.57
C LEU A 9 19.35 -26.42 -1.09
N ASN A 10 19.74 -27.32 -2.00
CA ASN A 10 20.59 -28.46 -1.67
C ASN A 10 21.97 -27.99 -1.16
N VAL A 11 22.59 -27.03 -1.84
CA VAL A 11 23.89 -26.49 -1.40
C VAL A 11 23.77 -25.80 -0.04
N ALA A 12 22.72 -25.00 0.19
CA ALA A 12 22.48 -24.37 1.50
C ALA A 12 22.42 -25.42 2.62
N GLN A 13 21.68 -26.52 2.43
CA GLN A 13 21.61 -27.64 3.40
C GLN A 13 22.96 -28.33 3.59
N LEU A 14 23.68 -28.65 2.52
CA LEU A 14 25.00 -29.26 2.59
C LEU A 14 26.03 -28.37 3.31
N ARG A 15 25.85 -27.04 3.26
CA ARG A 15 26.65 -26.07 3.98
C ARG A 15 26.20 -25.83 5.44
N GLY A 16 25.16 -26.56 5.89
CA GLY A 16 24.70 -26.55 7.28
C GLY A 16 23.62 -25.51 7.60
N ALA A 17 22.90 -25.00 6.59
CA ALA A 17 21.70 -24.23 6.85
C ALA A 17 20.60 -25.12 7.47
N THR A 18 19.98 -24.65 8.55
CA THR A 18 18.84 -25.33 9.18
C THR A 18 17.53 -25.02 8.48
N TYR A 19 17.48 -23.91 7.75
CA TYR A 19 16.40 -23.47 6.86
C TYR A 19 16.99 -22.74 5.67
N ALA A 20 16.40 -22.94 4.50
CA ALA A 20 16.65 -22.10 3.34
C ALA A 20 15.39 -21.94 2.50
N ASP A 21 15.23 -20.75 1.94
CA ASP A 21 14.29 -20.46 0.86
C ASP A 21 14.98 -19.78 -0.32
N VAL A 22 14.37 -19.94 -1.48
CA VAL A 22 14.82 -19.30 -2.72
C VAL A 22 13.62 -18.72 -3.45
N ARG A 23 13.77 -17.46 -3.90
CA ARG A 23 12.80 -16.78 -4.73
C ARG A 23 13.45 -16.39 -6.05
N LEU A 24 12.86 -16.86 -7.14
CA LEU A 24 13.16 -16.38 -8.47
C LEU A 24 12.04 -15.44 -8.90
N VAL A 25 12.41 -14.24 -9.32
CA VAL A 25 11.47 -13.21 -9.74
C VAL A 25 11.82 -12.78 -11.16
N HIS A 26 10.80 -12.72 -12.01
CA HIS A 26 10.85 -12.13 -13.35
C HIS A 26 9.77 -11.05 -13.42
N ARG A 27 10.18 -9.80 -13.59
CA ARG A 27 9.29 -8.63 -13.61
C ARG A 27 9.43 -7.89 -14.94
N ILE A 28 8.29 -7.57 -15.53
CA ILE A 28 8.17 -6.70 -16.69
C ILE A 28 7.34 -5.51 -16.25
N GLU A 29 7.84 -4.31 -16.46
CA GLU A 29 7.14 -3.06 -16.18
C GLU A 29 7.09 -2.22 -17.46
N GLN A 30 5.89 -1.78 -17.83
CA GLN A 30 5.67 -0.84 -18.93
C GLN A 30 5.06 0.44 -18.37
N SER A 31 5.65 1.60 -18.68
CA SER A 31 5.14 2.91 -18.30
C SER A 31 5.01 3.83 -19.48
N LEU A 32 3.95 4.63 -19.48
CA LEU A 32 3.64 5.63 -20.50
C LEU A 32 3.31 6.95 -19.81
N LEU A 33 3.88 8.04 -20.33
CA LEU A 33 3.68 9.39 -19.81
C LEU A 33 3.42 10.36 -20.97
N VAL A 34 2.29 11.05 -20.88
CA VAL A 34 1.95 12.19 -21.73
C VAL A 34 1.91 13.44 -20.87
N ARG A 35 2.51 14.52 -21.36
CA ARG A 35 2.50 15.82 -20.69
C ARG A 35 2.36 16.94 -21.71
N ASN A 36 1.40 17.84 -21.49
CA ASN A 36 1.18 19.02 -22.34
C ASN A 36 1.04 18.68 -23.83
N GLY A 37 0.33 17.61 -24.16
CA GLY A 37 0.08 17.17 -25.55
C GLY A 37 1.23 16.38 -26.19
N VAL A 38 2.30 16.09 -25.45
CA VAL A 38 3.48 15.40 -25.97
C VAL A 38 3.72 14.10 -25.21
N VAL A 39 4.00 13.03 -25.93
CA VAL A 39 4.47 11.78 -25.33
C VAL A 39 5.88 12.02 -24.78
N GLN A 40 5.99 12.09 -23.46
CA GLN A 40 7.26 12.36 -22.77
C GLN A 40 8.10 11.11 -22.57
N GLY A 41 7.45 9.96 -22.41
CA GLY A 41 8.16 8.72 -22.20
C GLY A 41 7.31 7.50 -22.46
N ILE A 42 7.94 6.50 -23.04
CA ILE A 42 7.48 5.14 -23.14
C ILE A 42 8.65 4.29 -22.69
N SER A 43 8.47 3.50 -21.63
CA SER A 43 9.52 2.58 -21.19
C SER A 43 8.95 1.19 -20.98
N GLN A 44 9.78 0.19 -21.26
CA GLN A 44 9.54 -1.19 -20.86
C GLN A 44 10.84 -1.72 -20.26
N ILE A 45 10.75 -2.11 -18.99
CA ILE A 45 11.89 -2.62 -18.23
C ILE A 45 11.60 -4.08 -17.92
N GLU A 46 12.60 -4.93 -18.13
CA GLU A 46 12.56 -6.34 -17.76
C GLU A 46 13.70 -6.63 -16.78
N ASP A 47 13.39 -7.23 -15.64
CA ASP A 47 14.34 -7.59 -14.60
C ASP A 47 14.10 -9.01 -14.14
N MET A 48 15.17 -9.80 -13.99
CA MET A 48 15.09 -11.19 -13.58
C MET A 48 16.30 -11.60 -12.75
N GLY A 49 16.05 -12.36 -11.71
CA GLY A 49 17.08 -12.91 -10.84
C GLY A 49 16.52 -13.77 -9.73
N PHE A 50 17.39 -14.24 -8.86
CA PHE A 50 17.00 -15.03 -7.70
C PHE A 50 17.73 -14.59 -6.44
N GLY A 51 17.07 -14.77 -5.29
CA GLY A 51 17.64 -14.56 -3.96
C GLY A 51 17.50 -15.81 -3.10
N VAL A 52 18.54 -16.13 -2.37
CA VAL A 52 18.60 -17.23 -1.41
C VAL A 52 18.71 -16.66 -0.01
N ARG A 53 17.76 -17.04 0.86
CA ARG A 53 17.74 -16.67 2.27
C ARG A 53 17.91 -17.94 3.11
N VAL A 54 18.76 -17.89 4.12
CA VAL A 54 19.08 -19.05 4.94
C VAL A 54 19.10 -18.71 6.43
N ILE A 55 18.86 -19.72 7.28
CA ILE A 55 19.22 -19.69 8.69
C ILE A 55 20.39 -20.67 8.88
N ALA A 56 21.51 -20.16 9.37
CA ALA A 56 22.66 -20.96 9.78
C ALA A 56 23.23 -20.41 11.09
N ASP A 57 23.60 -21.31 12.01
CA ASP A 57 24.06 -20.96 13.36
C ASP A 57 23.10 -19.99 14.11
N GLY A 58 21.77 -20.15 13.85
CA GLY A 58 20.72 -19.37 14.46
C GLY A 58 20.59 -17.92 13.97
N ALA A 59 21.18 -17.56 12.82
CA ALA A 59 21.08 -16.22 12.25
C ALA A 59 20.70 -16.23 10.77
N TRP A 60 20.10 -15.14 10.31
CA TRP A 60 19.76 -14.93 8.92
C TRP A 60 20.97 -14.58 8.05
N GLY A 61 21.00 -15.13 6.83
CA GLY A 61 21.87 -14.69 5.77
C GLY A 61 21.12 -14.64 4.43
N PHE A 62 21.55 -13.72 3.56
CA PHE A 62 20.93 -13.51 2.26
C PHE A 62 21.99 -13.19 1.22
N ALA A 63 21.84 -13.78 0.03
CA ALA A 63 22.61 -13.42 -1.15
C ALA A 63 21.74 -13.60 -2.40
N SER A 64 22.09 -12.92 -3.49
CA SER A 64 21.27 -12.91 -4.71
C SER A 64 22.11 -12.73 -5.96
N SER A 65 21.55 -13.09 -7.13
CA SER A 65 22.18 -12.88 -8.43
C SER A 65 21.16 -12.80 -9.57
N ALA A 66 21.49 -12.03 -10.59
CA ALA A 66 20.78 -12.00 -11.86
C ALA A 66 21.23 -13.12 -12.83
N ARG A 67 22.28 -13.89 -12.51
CA ARG A 67 22.80 -14.96 -13.38
C ARG A 67 22.10 -16.27 -13.04
N LEU A 68 21.36 -16.82 -13.99
CA LEU A 68 20.57 -18.02 -13.82
C LEU A 68 21.33 -19.28 -14.29
N THR A 69 22.43 -19.61 -13.63
CA THR A 69 23.22 -20.83 -13.88
C THR A 69 23.33 -21.68 -12.61
N LEU A 70 23.63 -22.97 -12.76
CA LEU A 70 23.79 -23.89 -11.62
C LEU A 70 25.00 -23.51 -10.75
N GLU A 71 26.12 -23.11 -11.36
CA GLU A 71 27.31 -22.67 -10.64
C GLU A 71 27.03 -21.40 -9.82
N GLU A 72 26.26 -20.48 -10.39
CA GLU A 72 25.88 -19.26 -9.68
C GLU A 72 24.91 -19.56 -8.53
N ALA A 73 23.99 -20.51 -8.69
CA ALA A 73 23.11 -20.95 -7.62
C ALA A 73 23.90 -21.53 -6.43
N GLU A 74 24.94 -22.34 -6.71
CA GLU A 74 25.85 -22.85 -5.69
C GLU A 74 26.60 -21.71 -4.97
N ARG A 75 27.17 -20.78 -5.73
CA ARG A 75 27.93 -19.64 -5.20
C ARG A 75 27.07 -18.73 -4.31
N VAL A 76 25.84 -18.44 -4.75
CA VAL A 76 24.89 -17.59 -4.01
C VAL A 76 24.44 -18.27 -2.72
N ALA A 77 24.12 -19.56 -2.77
CA ALA A 77 23.72 -20.33 -1.59
C ALA A 77 24.88 -20.43 -0.56
N ASP A 78 26.10 -20.73 -1.00
CA ASP A 78 27.28 -20.76 -0.13
C ASP A 78 27.53 -19.38 0.49
N ARG A 79 27.40 -18.29 -0.28
CA ARG A 79 27.56 -16.93 0.19
C ARG A 79 26.50 -16.54 1.23
N ALA A 80 25.24 -16.94 1.03
CA ALA A 80 24.17 -16.70 2.00
C ALA A 80 24.48 -17.36 3.35
N VAL A 81 24.98 -18.61 3.33
CA VAL A 81 25.38 -19.33 4.55
C VAL A 81 26.57 -18.66 5.24
N GLN A 82 27.57 -18.21 4.49
CA GLN A 82 28.70 -17.44 5.07
C GLN A 82 28.24 -16.15 5.74
N ILE A 83 27.30 -15.42 5.15
CA ILE A 83 26.72 -14.20 5.72
C ILE A 83 25.93 -14.56 6.99
N ALA A 84 25.14 -15.62 7.00
CA ALA A 84 24.41 -16.07 8.19
C ALA A 84 25.37 -16.35 9.36
N ARG A 85 26.46 -17.10 9.12
CA ARG A 85 27.47 -17.38 10.15
C ARG A 85 28.18 -16.14 10.65
N ALA A 86 28.48 -15.18 9.78
CA ALA A 86 29.05 -13.91 10.19
C ALA A 86 28.05 -13.09 11.04
N SER A 87 26.78 -13.10 10.68
CA SER A 87 25.71 -12.45 11.45
C SER A 87 25.49 -13.10 12.82
N ALA A 88 25.69 -14.43 12.90
CA ALA A 88 25.56 -15.17 14.17
C ALA A 88 26.52 -14.71 15.27
N LEU A 89 27.64 -14.10 14.92
CA LEU A 89 28.59 -13.53 15.90
C LEU A 89 27.99 -12.36 16.69
N PHE A 90 26.96 -11.72 16.18
CA PHE A 90 26.34 -10.53 16.78
C PHE A 90 24.87 -10.72 17.15
N LYS A 91 24.31 -11.91 16.92
CA LYS A 91 22.91 -12.19 17.29
C LYS A 91 22.71 -12.12 18.81
N LYS A 92 21.54 -11.68 19.23
CA LYS A 92 21.13 -11.66 20.64
C LYS A 92 20.46 -12.98 21.05
N GLU A 93 19.73 -13.59 20.13
CA GLU A 93 19.03 -14.86 20.29
C GLU A 93 18.96 -15.57 18.94
N ASP A 94 18.67 -16.87 18.96
CA ASP A 94 18.48 -17.64 17.74
C ASP A 94 17.16 -17.29 17.07
N VAL A 95 17.17 -17.24 15.74
CA VAL A 95 15.97 -17.06 14.95
C VAL A 95 15.05 -18.27 15.11
N ASP A 96 13.83 -18.03 15.55
CA ASP A 96 12.74 -19.00 15.61
C ASP A 96 11.65 -18.61 14.59
N ILE A 97 11.45 -19.43 13.56
CA ILE A 97 10.41 -19.25 12.55
C ILE A 97 9.20 -20.16 12.76
N GLY A 98 9.15 -20.85 13.91
CA GLY A 98 8.04 -21.74 14.28
C GLY A 98 7.94 -23.00 13.44
N PRO A 99 6.76 -23.63 13.38
CA PRO A 99 6.56 -24.88 12.68
C PRO A 99 6.79 -24.75 11.17
N PRO A 100 7.17 -25.83 10.48
CA PRO A 100 7.32 -25.85 9.03
C PRO A 100 6.05 -25.40 8.31
N VAL A 101 6.26 -24.59 7.25
CA VAL A 101 5.20 -24.17 6.32
C VAL A 101 5.44 -24.89 5.00
N VAL A 102 4.57 -25.84 4.66
CA VAL A 102 4.67 -26.62 3.43
C VAL A 102 3.48 -26.30 2.55
N GLN A 103 3.74 -25.58 1.47
CA GLN A 103 2.72 -25.13 0.51
C GLN A 103 3.14 -25.49 -0.92
N ARG A 104 2.19 -25.94 -1.70
CA ARG A 104 2.38 -26.22 -3.14
C ARG A 104 1.17 -25.72 -3.90
N GLY A 105 1.41 -24.87 -4.90
CA GLY A 105 0.30 -24.31 -5.67
C GLY A 105 0.72 -23.23 -6.64
N THR A 106 -0.28 -22.75 -7.35
CA THR A 106 -0.16 -21.65 -8.31
C THR A 106 -1.19 -20.57 -8.00
N TYR A 107 -0.81 -19.32 -8.18
CA TYR A 107 -1.72 -18.18 -8.12
C TYR A 107 -1.55 -17.34 -9.39
N ARG A 108 -2.65 -16.84 -9.91
CA ARG A 108 -2.65 -15.87 -11.01
C ARG A 108 -3.68 -14.78 -10.71
N THR A 109 -3.29 -13.53 -10.91
CA THR A 109 -4.24 -12.43 -10.89
C THR A 109 -5.35 -12.67 -11.93
N PRO A 110 -6.62 -12.69 -11.52
CA PRO A 110 -7.73 -12.77 -12.48
C PRO A 110 -7.81 -11.47 -13.27
N VAL A 111 -7.60 -11.55 -14.58
CA VAL A 111 -7.72 -10.43 -15.53
C VAL A 111 -8.67 -10.81 -16.66
N GLN A 112 -9.48 -9.85 -17.12
CA GLN A 112 -10.33 -10.05 -18.27
C GLN A 112 -9.54 -9.83 -19.56
N ILE A 113 -8.72 -8.79 -19.61
CA ILE A 113 -7.88 -8.43 -20.74
C ILE A 113 -6.45 -8.21 -20.24
N ASP A 114 -5.51 -9.01 -20.72
CA ASP A 114 -4.09 -8.84 -20.41
C ASP A 114 -3.58 -7.50 -20.96
N PRO A 115 -3.12 -6.57 -20.10
CA PRO A 115 -2.71 -5.24 -20.54
C PRO A 115 -1.49 -5.26 -21.47
N PHE A 116 -0.67 -6.31 -21.43
CA PHE A 116 0.49 -6.45 -22.32
C PHE A 116 0.12 -6.90 -23.74
N THR A 117 -1.12 -7.34 -23.97
CA THR A 117 -1.63 -7.65 -25.32
C THR A 117 -2.31 -6.46 -25.99
N VAL A 118 -2.57 -5.39 -25.23
CA VAL A 118 -3.19 -4.17 -25.77
C VAL A 118 -2.16 -3.36 -26.54
N PRO A 119 -2.47 -2.95 -27.82
CA PRO A 119 -1.56 -2.16 -28.63
C PRO A 119 -1.14 -0.85 -27.96
N LEU A 120 0.11 -0.45 -28.16
CA LEU A 120 0.66 0.79 -27.62
C LEU A 120 -0.13 2.02 -28.08
N GLU A 121 -0.55 2.00 -29.34
CA GLU A 121 -1.34 3.06 -29.96
C GLU A 121 -2.66 3.29 -29.20
N LYS A 122 -3.38 2.23 -28.82
CA LYS A 122 -4.62 2.33 -28.03
C LYS A 122 -4.37 2.97 -26.66
N LYS A 123 -3.27 2.61 -26.01
CA LYS A 123 -2.88 3.20 -24.71
C LYS A 123 -2.59 4.68 -24.82
N LEU A 124 -1.80 5.07 -25.83
CA LEU A 124 -1.46 6.47 -26.10
C LEU A 124 -2.67 7.30 -26.53
N GLU A 125 -3.58 6.74 -27.31
CA GLU A 125 -4.83 7.40 -27.72
C GLU A 125 -5.64 7.87 -26.51
N ILE A 126 -5.82 7.02 -25.51
CA ILE A 126 -6.55 7.36 -24.28
C ILE A 126 -5.82 8.47 -23.50
N LEU A 127 -4.50 8.36 -23.34
CA LEU A 127 -3.72 9.37 -22.61
C LEU A 127 -3.72 10.72 -23.32
N LEU A 128 -3.54 10.74 -24.65
CA LEU A 128 -3.57 11.96 -25.45
C LEU A 128 -4.97 12.58 -25.47
N ALA A 129 -6.04 11.77 -25.53
CA ALA A 129 -7.41 12.26 -25.45
C ALA A 129 -7.71 12.91 -24.09
N ALA A 130 -7.29 12.29 -22.98
CA ALA A 130 -7.44 12.85 -21.65
C ALA A 130 -6.65 14.16 -21.48
N ASP A 131 -5.40 14.18 -21.93
CA ASP A 131 -4.55 15.36 -21.93
C ASP A 131 -5.15 16.51 -22.76
N ALA A 132 -5.63 16.22 -23.96
CA ALA A 132 -6.28 17.21 -24.83
C ALA A 132 -7.56 17.79 -24.18
N ALA A 133 -8.36 16.94 -23.54
CA ALA A 133 -9.57 17.38 -22.83
C ALA A 133 -9.25 18.30 -21.65
N MET A 134 -8.19 18.03 -20.88
CA MET A 134 -7.73 18.93 -19.80
C MET A 134 -7.21 20.27 -20.38
N ARG A 135 -6.39 20.24 -21.42
CA ARG A 135 -5.82 21.44 -22.04
C ARG A 135 -6.87 22.34 -22.71
N ALA A 136 -8.02 21.77 -23.09
CA ALA A 136 -9.13 22.56 -23.64
C ALA A 136 -9.77 23.50 -22.60
N VAL A 137 -9.59 23.24 -21.31
CA VAL A 137 -10.12 24.10 -20.25
C VAL A 137 -9.22 25.33 -20.08
N ARG A 138 -9.82 26.52 -20.27
CA ARG A 138 -9.11 27.80 -20.16
C ARG A 138 -8.58 28.00 -18.73
N GLY A 139 -7.30 28.31 -18.60
CA GLY A 139 -6.63 28.56 -17.31
C GLY A 139 -5.75 27.38 -16.87
N ILE A 140 -5.77 26.27 -17.58
CA ILE A 140 -4.81 25.18 -17.35
C ILE A 140 -3.45 25.55 -17.94
N ALA A 141 -2.42 25.41 -17.11
CA ALA A 141 -1.04 25.69 -17.46
C ALA A 141 -0.21 24.42 -17.76
N ALA A 142 -0.54 23.30 -17.11
CA ALA A 142 0.13 22.03 -17.34
C ALA A 142 -0.84 20.85 -17.13
N THR A 143 -0.59 19.79 -17.90
CA THR A 143 -1.34 18.53 -17.82
C THR A 143 -0.41 17.35 -17.82
N GLU A 144 -0.80 16.28 -17.12
CA GLU A 144 -0.10 15.00 -17.11
C GLU A 144 -1.13 13.87 -17.19
N ALA A 145 -0.82 12.85 -17.98
CA ALA A 145 -1.58 11.62 -18.06
C ALA A 145 -0.62 10.42 -18.13
N GLU A 146 -0.82 9.43 -17.29
CA GLU A 146 0.08 8.28 -17.17
C GLU A 146 -0.63 6.94 -17.10
N MET A 147 0.07 5.88 -17.55
CA MET A 147 -0.29 4.49 -17.35
C MET A 147 0.93 3.68 -16.94
N VAL A 148 0.73 2.70 -16.05
CA VAL A 148 1.74 1.74 -15.64
C VAL A 148 1.14 0.35 -15.64
N PHE A 149 1.88 -0.62 -16.20
CA PHE A 149 1.50 -2.03 -16.21
C PHE A 149 2.67 -2.85 -15.70
N ILE A 150 2.37 -3.80 -14.81
CA ILE A 150 3.38 -4.68 -14.22
C ILE A 150 2.92 -6.12 -14.38
N ARG A 151 3.86 -6.98 -14.79
CA ARG A 151 3.73 -8.42 -14.69
C ARG A 151 4.89 -8.94 -13.88
N GLU A 152 4.60 -9.57 -12.76
CA GLU A 152 5.59 -10.25 -11.94
C GLU A 152 5.30 -11.74 -11.91
N ARG A 153 6.28 -12.55 -12.31
CA ARG A 153 6.27 -14.02 -12.13
C ARG A 153 7.27 -14.36 -11.05
N LYS A 154 6.81 -15.08 -10.05
CA LYS A 154 7.61 -15.46 -8.90
C LYS A 154 7.50 -16.98 -8.68
N THR A 155 8.65 -17.62 -8.50
CA THR A 155 8.73 -19.00 -8.00
C THR A 155 9.40 -18.96 -6.64
N PHE A 156 8.75 -19.53 -5.64
CA PHE A 156 9.26 -19.71 -4.29
C PHE A 156 9.44 -21.19 -4.01
N ALA A 157 10.58 -21.56 -3.43
CA ALA A 157 10.82 -22.90 -2.93
C ALA A 157 11.58 -22.87 -1.59
N SER A 158 11.36 -23.85 -0.72
CA SER A 158 12.04 -23.94 0.58
C SER A 158 12.51 -25.36 0.90
N THR A 159 13.45 -25.44 1.83
CA THR A 159 13.92 -26.73 2.40
C THR A 159 12.87 -27.46 3.21
N GLU A 160 11.78 -26.79 3.59
CA GLU A 160 10.61 -27.38 4.23
C GLU A 160 9.71 -28.13 3.22
N GLY A 161 9.92 -27.95 1.91
CA GLY A 161 9.22 -28.68 0.85
C GLY A 161 8.15 -27.86 0.12
N SER A 162 8.10 -26.56 0.34
CA SER A 162 7.23 -25.66 -0.43
C SER A 162 7.69 -25.52 -1.87
N TRP A 163 6.70 -25.39 -2.79
CA TRP A 163 6.89 -25.01 -4.19
C TRP A 163 5.69 -24.22 -4.67
N ILE A 164 5.88 -22.92 -4.90
CA ILE A 164 4.80 -21.97 -5.19
C ILE A 164 5.18 -21.18 -6.43
N GLU A 165 4.23 -21.05 -7.36
CA GLU A 165 4.37 -20.22 -8.55
C GLU A 165 3.27 -19.17 -8.58
N GLN A 166 3.63 -17.91 -8.76
CA GLN A 166 2.67 -16.81 -8.80
C GLN A 166 2.90 -15.94 -10.04
N GLU A 167 1.81 -15.52 -10.68
CA GLU A 167 1.82 -14.47 -11.70
C GLU A 167 0.87 -13.36 -11.23
N ILE A 168 1.44 -12.18 -10.96
CA ILE A 168 0.70 -10.99 -10.56
C ILE A 168 0.74 -10.00 -11.71
N ILE A 169 -0.44 -9.52 -12.11
CA ILE A 169 -0.63 -8.47 -13.10
C ILE A 169 -1.25 -7.27 -12.42
N GLU A 170 -0.67 -6.10 -12.67
CA GLU A 170 -1.16 -4.84 -12.17
C GLU A 170 -1.35 -3.86 -13.31
N SER A 171 -2.40 -3.05 -13.20
CA SER A 171 -2.69 -1.93 -14.09
C SER A 171 -2.92 -0.67 -13.26
N GLY A 172 -2.33 0.43 -13.68
CA GLY A 172 -2.49 1.74 -13.06
C GLY A 172 -2.61 2.85 -14.09
N CYS A 173 -3.38 3.87 -13.76
CA CYS A 173 -3.51 5.06 -14.60
C CYS A 173 -3.90 6.28 -13.79
N GLY A 174 -3.72 7.45 -14.38
CA GLY A 174 -4.19 8.70 -13.79
C GLY A 174 -3.92 9.92 -14.65
N ILE A 175 -4.55 11.02 -14.25
CA ILE A 175 -4.39 12.34 -14.83
C ILE A 175 -4.19 13.39 -13.73
N GLU A 176 -3.46 14.46 -14.08
CA GLU A 176 -3.31 15.65 -13.26
C GLU A 176 -3.44 16.90 -14.13
N ALA A 177 -4.21 17.85 -13.66
CA ALA A 177 -4.34 19.19 -14.23
C ALA A 177 -3.82 20.24 -13.26
N THR A 178 -2.95 21.13 -13.74
CA THR A 178 -2.38 22.23 -12.97
C THR A 178 -2.82 23.57 -13.53
N ALA A 179 -3.44 24.40 -12.70
CA ALA A 179 -3.80 25.78 -12.97
C ALA A 179 -2.85 26.74 -12.23
N VAL A 180 -2.46 27.82 -12.91
CA VAL A 180 -1.54 28.83 -12.37
C VAL A 180 -2.24 30.19 -12.32
N GLY A 181 -2.35 30.77 -11.15
CA GLY A 181 -2.81 32.13 -10.91
C GLY A 181 -1.63 33.10 -10.72
N PRO A 182 -1.89 34.38 -10.44
CA PRO A 182 -0.85 35.37 -10.19
C PRO A 182 0.10 35.03 -9.03
N ASP A 183 -0.45 34.49 -7.95
CA ASP A 183 0.28 34.27 -6.70
C ASP A 183 0.26 32.80 -6.22
N GLU A 184 -0.42 31.91 -6.92
CA GLU A 184 -0.56 30.52 -6.50
C GLU A 184 -0.71 29.52 -7.64
N VAL A 185 -0.48 28.25 -7.30
CA VAL A 185 -0.64 27.10 -8.18
C VAL A 185 -1.62 26.10 -7.53
N GLN A 186 -2.64 25.72 -8.26
CA GLN A 186 -3.60 24.70 -7.85
C GLN A 186 -3.56 23.51 -8.79
N ARG A 187 -3.79 22.32 -8.25
CA ARG A 187 -3.83 21.07 -9.02
C ARG A 187 -4.96 20.17 -8.59
N ARG A 188 -5.42 19.37 -9.51
CA ARG A 188 -6.36 18.28 -9.27
C ARG A 188 -5.91 17.02 -9.98
N SER A 189 -6.08 15.90 -9.31
CA SER A 189 -5.71 14.57 -9.78
C SER A 189 -6.92 13.65 -9.83
N TYR A 190 -6.88 12.65 -10.71
CA TYR A 190 -7.90 11.61 -10.83
C TYR A 190 -7.26 10.31 -11.35
N PRO A 191 -7.69 9.10 -10.90
CA PRO A 191 -8.71 8.81 -9.87
C PRO A 191 -8.23 9.11 -8.44
N ASN A 192 -6.94 9.25 -8.18
CA ASN A 192 -6.35 9.53 -6.87
C ASN A 192 -5.16 10.49 -6.99
N SER A 193 -4.56 10.86 -5.88
CA SER A 193 -3.41 11.77 -5.82
C SER A 193 -2.24 11.29 -6.68
N VAL A 194 -1.41 12.27 -7.11
CA VAL A 194 -0.32 12.07 -8.06
C VAL A 194 -0.82 11.52 -9.41
N GLY A 195 -2.13 11.70 -9.68
CA GLY A 195 -2.77 11.30 -10.93
C GLY A 195 -2.94 9.79 -11.11
N ARG A 196 -2.59 8.95 -10.15
CA ARG A 196 -2.56 7.50 -10.36
C ARG A 196 -3.35 6.70 -9.32
N HIS A 197 -4.09 5.72 -9.84
CA HIS A 197 -4.66 4.62 -9.08
C HIS A 197 -4.25 3.30 -9.73
N GLN A 198 -3.88 2.29 -8.95
CA GLN A 198 -3.32 1.02 -9.40
C GLN A 198 -4.00 -0.14 -8.69
N MET A 199 -4.28 -1.21 -9.43
CA MET A 199 -4.95 -2.41 -8.92
C MET A 199 -4.32 -3.68 -9.52
N THR A 200 -4.49 -4.82 -8.84
CA THR A 200 -4.21 -6.15 -9.41
C THR A 200 -5.35 -6.57 -10.33
N ARG A 201 -5.44 -5.90 -11.47
CA ARG A 201 -6.46 -6.09 -12.53
C ARG A 201 -5.83 -5.91 -13.91
N GLY A 202 -6.56 -6.30 -14.94
CA GLY A 202 -6.14 -6.14 -16.33
C GLY A 202 -6.53 -4.78 -16.94
N TRP A 203 -6.56 -4.75 -18.28
CA TRP A 203 -6.90 -3.56 -19.06
C TRP A 203 -8.32 -3.04 -18.79
N GLU A 204 -9.25 -3.91 -18.45
CA GLU A 204 -10.62 -3.55 -18.08
C GLU A 204 -10.67 -2.46 -17.00
N PHE A 205 -9.70 -2.44 -16.07
CA PHE A 205 -9.60 -1.39 -15.05
C PHE A 205 -9.31 -0.01 -15.66
N ILE A 206 -8.46 0.05 -16.68
CA ILE A 206 -8.14 1.31 -17.37
C ILE A 206 -9.38 1.87 -18.09
N GLU A 207 -10.16 1.01 -18.71
CA GLU A 207 -11.40 1.39 -19.39
C GLU A 207 -12.45 1.91 -18.39
N GLU A 208 -12.60 1.26 -17.25
CA GLU A 208 -13.49 1.68 -16.15
C GLU A 208 -13.09 3.05 -15.56
N CYS A 209 -11.80 3.38 -15.47
CA CYS A 209 -11.34 4.69 -15.02
C CYS A 209 -11.81 5.83 -15.92
N ASN A 210 -12.05 5.57 -17.20
CA ASN A 210 -12.56 6.56 -18.16
C ASN A 210 -11.86 7.93 -18.03
N LEU A 211 -10.52 7.94 -18.15
CA LEU A 211 -9.71 9.15 -17.99
C LEU A 211 -10.19 10.32 -18.85
N PRO A 212 -10.48 10.15 -20.19
CA PRO A 212 -10.95 11.25 -21.02
C PRO A 212 -12.28 11.84 -20.55
N GLY A 213 -13.20 11.01 -20.04
CA GLY A 213 -14.50 11.47 -19.56
C GLY A 213 -14.43 12.28 -18.26
N ASN A 214 -13.42 12.03 -17.42
CA ASN A 214 -13.20 12.77 -16.17
C ASN A 214 -12.27 13.99 -16.32
N ALA A 215 -11.50 14.06 -17.38
CA ALA A 215 -10.48 15.07 -17.61
C ALA A 215 -11.02 16.53 -17.58
N PRO A 216 -12.15 16.89 -18.22
CA PRO A 216 -12.68 18.25 -18.15
C PRO A 216 -13.01 18.67 -16.72
N ARG A 217 -13.71 17.84 -15.96
CA ARG A 217 -14.08 18.12 -14.56
C ARG A 217 -12.85 18.41 -13.69
N ILE A 218 -11.81 17.58 -13.81
CA ILE A 218 -10.56 17.72 -13.03
C ILE A 218 -9.87 19.05 -13.38
N ALA A 219 -9.84 19.43 -14.64
CA ALA A 219 -9.27 20.69 -15.09
C ALA A 219 -10.10 21.92 -14.62
N GLU A 220 -11.43 21.84 -14.72
CA GLU A 220 -12.33 22.88 -14.22
C GLU A 220 -12.20 23.09 -12.71
N GLU A 221 -12.13 22.01 -11.92
CA GLU A 221 -11.89 22.08 -10.47
C GLU A 221 -10.53 22.72 -10.15
N ALA A 222 -9.46 22.39 -10.89
CA ALA A 222 -8.15 23.00 -10.69
C ALA A 222 -8.18 24.53 -10.93
N VAL A 223 -8.88 24.98 -11.96
CA VAL A 223 -9.07 26.41 -12.26
C VAL A 223 -9.93 27.10 -11.18
N ALA A 224 -11.03 26.46 -10.77
CA ALA A 224 -11.93 27.00 -9.75
C ALA A 224 -11.23 27.18 -8.41
N LEU A 225 -10.30 26.32 -8.04
CA LEU A 225 -9.50 26.41 -6.83
C LEU A 225 -8.64 27.69 -6.75
N LEU A 226 -8.24 28.29 -7.88
CA LEU A 226 -7.48 29.56 -7.88
C LEU A 226 -8.26 30.72 -7.22
N THR A 227 -9.58 30.69 -7.35
CA THR A 227 -10.46 31.75 -6.81
C THR A 227 -11.27 31.31 -5.60
N ALA A 228 -11.15 30.04 -5.20
CA ALA A 228 -11.83 29.50 -4.02
C ALA A 228 -11.30 30.15 -2.73
N ASP A 229 -12.15 30.21 -1.71
CA ASP A 229 -11.75 30.67 -0.39
C ASP A 229 -10.78 29.67 0.25
N PRO A 230 -9.79 30.12 1.04
CA PRO A 230 -8.96 29.22 1.81
C PRO A 230 -9.79 28.48 2.87
N CYS A 231 -9.40 27.24 3.18
CA CYS A 231 -10.02 26.48 4.28
C CYS A 231 -9.93 27.28 5.59
N PRO A 232 -11.02 27.49 6.34
CA PRO A 232 -10.99 28.25 7.58
C PRO A 232 -10.17 27.56 8.66
N GLU A 233 -9.57 28.35 9.56
CA GLU A 233 -8.95 27.79 10.77
C GLU A 233 -10.00 27.63 11.86
N THR A 234 -10.38 26.37 12.15
CA THR A 234 -11.44 26.07 13.12
C THR A 234 -11.35 24.62 13.61
N VAL A 235 -12.18 24.26 14.58
CA VAL A 235 -12.46 22.87 14.96
C VAL A 235 -13.88 22.55 14.54
N THR A 236 -14.05 21.56 13.69
CA THR A 236 -15.34 21.26 13.06
C THR A 236 -15.51 19.76 12.76
N THR A 237 -16.67 19.41 12.23
CA THR A 237 -16.91 18.07 11.65
C THR A 237 -16.24 17.98 10.28
N VAL A 238 -15.55 16.87 10.03
CA VAL A 238 -14.92 16.60 8.73
C VAL A 238 -15.48 15.29 8.17
N ILE A 239 -15.89 15.30 6.91
CA ILE A 239 -16.12 14.09 6.12
C ILE A 239 -14.95 13.97 5.18
N LEU A 240 -14.19 12.87 5.29
CA LEU A 240 -13.12 12.53 4.35
C LEU A 240 -13.66 11.66 3.22
N GLY A 241 -13.34 12.00 1.98
CA GLY A 241 -13.57 11.14 0.82
C GLY A 241 -12.79 9.83 0.91
N GLY A 242 -13.25 8.78 0.21
CA GLY A 242 -12.70 7.43 0.34
C GLY A 242 -11.20 7.35 0.08
N SER A 243 -10.67 8.09 -0.92
CA SER A 243 -9.23 8.12 -1.23
C SER A 243 -8.40 8.74 -0.11
N GLN A 244 -8.93 9.75 0.58
CA GLN A 244 -8.27 10.37 1.73
C GLN A 244 -8.34 9.48 2.97
N VAL A 245 -9.48 8.79 3.20
CA VAL A 245 -9.60 7.76 4.26
C VAL A 245 -8.60 6.63 4.03
N ALA A 246 -8.37 6.22 2.78
CA ALA A 246 -7.38 5.21 2.44
C ALA A 246 -5.96 5.62 2.87
N LEU A 247 -5.54 6.85 2.61
CA LEU A 247 -4.26 7.37 3.11
C LEU A 247 -4.23 7.48 4.63
N GLN A 248 -5.33 7.92 5.24
CA GLN A 248 -5.44 7.99 6.71
C GLN A 248 -5.21 6.62 7.34
N ILE A 249 -5.80 5.55 6.76
CA ILE A 249 -5.60 4.17 7.20
C ILE A 249 -4.15 3.75 6.99
N HIS A 250 -3.58 4.02 5.81
CA HIS A 250 -2.21 3.67 5.47
C HIS A 250 -1.22 4.16 6.52
N GLU A 251 -1.28 5.44 6.84
CA GLU A 251 -0.31 6.11 7.71
C GLU A 251 -0.57 5.86 9.19
N SER A 252 -1.83 5.90 9.63
CA SER A 252 -2.16 5.88 11.05
C SER A 252 -2.53 4.49 11.59
N CYS A 253 -2.84 3.52 10.73
CA CYS A 253 -3.10 2.12 11.12
C CYS A 253 -2.12 1.15 10.46
N GLY A 254 -1.97 1.20 9.14
CA GLY A 254 -1.17 0.26 8.37
C GLY A 254 0.28 0.15 8.82
N HIS A 255 1.00 1.25 8.89
CA HIS A 255 2.37 1.25 9.40
C HIS A 255 2.50 0.90 10.88
N PRO A 256 1.66 1.42 11.81
CA PRO A 256 1.75 1.06 13.22
C PRO A 256 1.58 -0.41 13.55
N ILE A 257 0.90 -1.19 12.70
CA ILE A 257 0.64 -2.61 12.94
C ILE A 257 1.67 -3.55 12.30
N GLU A 258 2.69 -3.03 11.64
CA GLU A 258 3.84 -3.82 11.16
C GLU A 258 4.69 -4.25 12.35
N LEU A 259 4.69 -5.54 12.70
CA LEU A 259 5.24 -5.99 14.00
C LEU A 259 6.77 -5.87 14.09
N ASP A 260 7.51 -5.94 12.98
CA ASP A 260 8.94 -5.65 12.92
C ASP A 260 9.25 -4.18 13.30
N ARG A 261 8.40 -3.23 12.86
CA ARG A 261 8.44 -1.83 13.26
C ARG A 261 8.19 -1.68 14.76
N VAL A 262 7.19 -2.38 15.31
CA VAL A 262 6.85 -2.37 16.73
C VAL A 262 8.03 -2.86 17.58
N PHE A 263 8.76 -3.88 17.11
CA PHE A 263 9.97 -4.40 17.76
C PHE A 263 11.23 -3.56 17.53
N GLY A 264 11.12 -2.46 16.76
CA GLY A 264 12.18 -1.49 16.59
C GLY A 264 13.18 -1.79 15.47
N THR A 265 12.89 -2.76 14.58
CA THR A 265 13.76 -3.08 13.43
C THR A 265 13.88 -1.90 12.46
N GLU A 266 12.86 -1.05 12.38
CA GLU A 266 12.80 0.13 11.51
C GLU A 266 13.17 1.45 12.23
N ALA A 267 13.55 1.41 13.51
CA ALA A 267 13.71 2.60 14.36
C ALA A 267 14.72 3.62 13.81
N ALA A 268 15.76 3.16 13.13
CA ALA A 268 16.80 4.04 12.58
C ALA A 268 16.38 4.77 11.29
N TYR A 269 15.35 4.31 10.60
CA TYR A 269 14.95 4.85 9.28
C TYR A 269 13.48 5.32 9.25
N ALA A 270 12.54 4.45 9.61
CA ALA A 270 11.12 4.69 9.44
C ALA A 270 10.34 4.83 10.75
N GLY A 271 11.05 4.85 11.89
CA GLY A 271 10.49 5.03 13.21
C GLY A 271 9.95 3.76 13.86
N THR A 272 9.16 3.92 14.89
CA THR A 272 8.56 2.87 15.71
C THR A 272 7.02 2.89 15.60
N SER A 273 6.32 2.41 16.61
CA SER A 273 4.87 2.41 16.67
C SER A 273 4.37 2.81 18.05
N PHE A 274 3.25 3.52 18.09
CA PHE A 274 2.51 3.74 19.33
C PHE A 274 1.69 2.51 19.76
N LEU A 275 1.44 1.57 18.83
CA LEU A 275 0.73 0.31 19.11
C LEU A 275 1.72 -0.74 19.65
N THR A 276 2.10 -0.60 20.90
CA THR A 276 3.02 -1.50 21.59
C THR A 276 2.35 -2.81 22.03
N PRO A 277 3.08 -3.92 22.24
CA PRO A 277 2.49 -5.25 22.45
C PRO A 277 1.48 -5.33 23.61
N GLU A 278 1.71 -4.60 24.69
CA GLU A 278 0.81 -4.59 25.86
C GLU A 278 -0.56 -3.99 25.59
N LYS A 279 -0.73 -3.29 24.46
CA LYS A 279 -2.00 -2.70 24.03
C LYS A 279 -2.90 -3.69 23.29
N LEU A 280 -2.35 -4.81 22.84
CA LEU A 280 -3.10 -5.82 22.08
C LEU A 280 -4.24 -6.40 22.93
N GLY A 281 -5.45 -6.35 22.37
CA GLY A 281 -6.66 -6.85 23.05
C GLY A 281 -7.24 -5.94 24.14
N THR A 282 -6.63 -4.78 24.42
CA THR A 282 -7.08 -3.87 25.49
C THR A 282 -7.24 -2.43 25.06
N PHE A 283 -6.52 -2.02 24.03
CA PHE A 283 -6.49 -0.62 23.60
C PHE A 283 -7.65 -0.24 22.70
N ARG A 284 -8.41 0.76 23.10
CA ARG A 284 -9.45 1.37 22.27
C ARG A 284 -8.80 2.27 21.21
N TYR A 285 -8.64 1.72 20.01
CA TYR A 285 -8.05 2.43 18.88
C TYR A 285 -9.00 3.45 18.26
N GLY A 286 -10.26 3.07 18.08
CA GLY A 286 -11.29 3.87 17.43
C GLY A 286 -12.64 3.79 18.16
N SER A 287 -13.66 4.40 17.59
CA SER A 287 -15.06 4.23 18.00
C SER A 287 -15.57 2.84 17.60
N GLU A 288 -16.77 2.49 18.04
CA GLU A 288 -17.40 1.18 17.75
C GLU A 288 -17.70 0.94 16.26
N VAL A 289 -17.84 2.02 15.47
CA VAL A 289 -18.07 1.89 14.02
C VAL A 289 -16.78 1.58 13.26
N VAL A 290 -15.60 1.69 13.90
CA VAL A 290 -14.31 1.46 13.28
C VAL A 290 -13.95 -0.01 13.28
N ASN A 291 -13.98 -0.63 12.10
CA ASN A 291 -13.56 -2.00 11.87
C ASN A 291 -12.49 -2.01 10.77
N ILE A 292 -11.28 -2.44 11.10
CA ILE A 292 -10.13 -2.44 10.17
C ILE A 292 -9.62 -3.88 10.02
N THR A 293 -9.40 -4.30 8.77
CA THR A 293 -8.84 -5.61 8.42
C THR A 293 -7.55 -5.44 7.61
N ALA A 294 -6.66 -6.42 7.68
CA ALA A 294 -5.61 -6.64 6.70
C ALA A 294 -5.97 -7.89 5.88
N ASP A 295 -6.19 -7.74 4.58
CA ASP A 295 -6.75 -8.79 3.74
C ASP A 295 -5.95 -8.94 2.43
N ALA A 296 -5.10 -9.97 2.38
CA ALA A 296 -4.32 -10.31 1.18
C ALA A 296 -5.12 -11.09 0.13
N THR A 297 -6.38 -11.46 0.44
CA THR A 297 -7.24 -12.27 -0.43
C THR A 297 -8.25 -11.45 -1.25
N LEU A 298 -8.32 -10.13 -0.98
CA LEU A 298 -9.31 -9.22 -1.57
C LEU A 298 -9.11 -9.05 -3.08
N PRO A 299 -10.03 -9.50 -3.94
CA PRO A 299 -9.85 -9.41 -5.39
C PRO A 299 -9.62 -7.98 -5.89
N GLY A 300 -8.63 -7.79 -6.74
CA GLY A 300 -8.29 -6.49 -7.32
C GLY A 300 -7.46 -5.57 -6.42
N GLY A 301 -7.31 -5.88 -5.15
CA GLY A 301 -6.49 -5.10 -4.23
C GLY A 301 -5.01 -5.14 -4.59
N LEU A 302 -4.31 -4.01 -4.52
CA LEU A 302 -2.90 -3.92 -4.89
C LEU A 302 -1.97 -4.69 -3.93
N GLY A 303 -2.46 -5.02 -2.73
CA GLY A 303 -1.80 -5.89 -1.77
C GLY A 303 -2.27 -7.34 -1.79
N THR A 304 -2.88 -7.81 -2.89
CA THR A 304 -3.42 -9.17 -3.04
C THR A 304 -2.43 -10.11 -3.72
N PHE A 305 -2.31 -11.32 -3.19
CA PHE A 305 -1.46 -12.40 -3.69
C PHE A 305 -1.97 -13.76 -3.19
N GLY A 306 -1.38 -14.86 -3.65
CA GLY A 306 -1.70 -16.20 -3.16
C GLY A 306 -0.92 -16.61 -1.91
N TRP A 307 0.38 -16.28 -1.87
CA TRP A 307 1.30 -16.56 -0.76
C TRP A 307 2.30 -15.40 -0.62
N ASP A 308 2.72 -15.15 0.62
CA ASP A 308 3.79 -14.20 0.89
C ASP A 308 5.19 -14.77 0.56
N ASP A 309 6.23 -13.99 0.78
CA ASP A 309 7.61 -14.38 0.49
C ASP A 309 8.29 -15.26 1.58
N GLU A 310 7.49 -15.78 2.52
CA GLU A 310 7.84 -16.88 3.43
C GLU A 310 7.04 -18.17 3.10
N GLY A 311 6.24 -18.15 2.03
CA GLY A 311 5.39 -19.25 1.62
C GLY A 311 4.12 -19.40 2.47
N VAL A 312 3.78 -18.40 3.28
CA VAL A 312 2.56 -18.40 4.08
C VAL A 312 1.37 -18.01 3.19
N PRO A 313 0.25 -18.76 3.20
CA PRO A 313 -0.93 -18.43 2.42
C PRO A 313 -1.47 -17.04 2.75
N ALA A 314 -1.99 -16.36 1.74
CA ALA A 314 -2.74 -15.11 1.91
C ALA A 314 -3.91 -15.30 2.88
N GLN A 315 -4.11 -14.34 3.76
CA GLN A 315 -5.13 -14.38 4.80
C GLN A 315 -5.85 -13.04 4.91
N ARG A 316 -7.04 -13.09 5.49
CA ARG A 316 -7.72 -11.93 6.05
C ARG A 316 -7.66 -12.01 7.56
N VAL A 317 -7.22 -10.95 8.19
CA VAL A 317 -7.13 -10.84 9.66
C VAL A 317 -7.78 -9.53 10.12
N ASP A 318 -8.46 -9.60 11.27
CA ASP A 318 -9.01 -8.42 11.92
C ASP A 318 -7.88 -7.70 12.68
N ILE A 319 -7.76 -6.41 12.47
CA ILE A 319 -6.78 -5.53 13.10
C ILE A 319 -7.44 -4.69 14.19
N VAL A 320 -8.56 -4.06 13.83
CA VAL A 320 -9.43 -3.35 14.77
C VAL A 320 -10.85 -3.88 14.59
N LYS A 321 -11.47 -4.29 15.69
CA LYS A 321 -12.85 -4.77 15.70
C LYS A 321 -13.65 -3.96 16.68
N GLU A 322 -14.73 -3.34 16.19
CA GLU A 322 -15.59 -2.47 17.01
C GLU A 322 -14.76 -1.46 17.85
N GLY A 323 -13.71 -0.90 17.22
CA GLY A 323 -12.78 0.03 17.83
C GLY A 323 -11.70 -0.56 18.74
N LEU A 324 -11.73 -1.85 19.05
CA LEU A 324 -10.69 -2.51 19.85
C LEU A 324 -9.53 -2.99 18.98
N PHE A 325 -8.29 -2.65 19.33
CA PHE A 325 -7.08 -3.12 18.67
C PHE A 325 -6.81 -4.59 19.02
N ILE A 326 -6.79 -5.50 18.02
CA ILE A 326 -6.73 -6.95 18.22
C ILE A 326 -5.71 -7.68 17.34
N GLY A 327 -4.98 -7.00 16.44
CA GLY A 327 -4.10 -7.71 15.51
C GLY A 327 -2.95 -6.88 14.96
N TYR A 328 -1.88 -7.59 14.58
CA TYR A 328 -0.71 -7.08 13.87
C TYR A 328 -0.55 -7.78 12.51
N MET A 329 0.21 -7.19 11.61
CA MET A 329 0.83 -7.89 10.48
C MET A 329 2.14 -8.51 10.94
N THR A 330 2.35 -9.80 10.62
CA THR A 330 3.43 -10.60 11.20
C THR A 330 4.23 -11.37 10.16
N SER A 331 5.52 -11.59 10.44
CA SER A 331 6.34 -12.64 9.84
C SER A 331 6.29 -13.93 10.68
N ARG A 332 6.86 -15.01 10.15
CA ARG A 332 7.03 -16.24 10.93
C ARG A 332 7.86 -15.98 12.21
N GLU A 333 8.93 -15.21 12.11
CA GLU A 333 9.80 -14.86 13.23
C GLU A 333 9.10 -13.94 14.23
N THR A 334 8.51 -12.82 13.78
CA THR A 334 7.91 -11.85 14.70
C THR A 334 6.66 -12.39 15.41
N ALA A 335 5.91 -13.30 14.77
CA ALA A 335 4.81 -14.00 15.43
C ALA A 335 5.29 -14.86 16.61
N ARG A 336 6.45 -15.52 16.46
CA ARG A 336 7.09 -16.29 17.55
C ARG A 336 7.61 -15.38 18.65
N GLN A 337 8.24 -14.28 18.29
CA GLN A 337 8.69 -13.26 19.25
C GLN A 337 7.51 -12.71 20.07
N LEU A 338 6.38 -12.41 19.42
CA LEU A 338 5.17 -11.93 20.11
C LEU A 338 4.61 -13.01 21.07
N LEU A 339 4.57 -14.27 20.62
CA LEU A 339 4.14 -15.40 21.47
C LEU A 339 5.02 -15.56 22.70
N LYS A 340 6.35 -15.45 22.54
CA LYS A 340 7.33 -15.52 23.64
C LYS A 340 7.15 -14.37 24.62
N LEU A 341 6.81 -13.17 24.11
CA LEU A 341 6.65 -11.97 24.92
C LEU A 341 5.35 -11.96 25.73
N LEU A 342 4.21 -12.30 25.11
CA LEU A 342 2.87 -12.13 25.70
C LEU A 342 2.22 -13.45 26.14
N GLY A 343 2.76 -14.60 25.71
CA GLY A 343 2.09 -15.89 25.87
C GLY A 343 0.93 -16.07 24.87
N PRO A 344 0.34 -17.28 24.83
CA PRO A 344 -0.78 -17.58 23.93
C PRO A 344 -2.06 -16.86 24.37
N SER A 345 -2.80 -16.34 23.40
CA SER A 345 -4.11 -15.71 23.58
C SER A 345 -4.94 -15.81 22.29
N PRO A 346 -6.22 -15.45 22.29
CA PRO A 346 -6.99 -15.37 21.05
C PRO A 346 -6.36 -14.48 19.97
N TYR A 347 -5.50 -13.53 20.36
CA TYR A 347 -4.84 -12.58 19.48
C TYR A 347 -3.36 -12.93 19.19
N VAL A 348 -2.80 -13.94 19.90
CA VAL A 348 -1.38 -14.32 19.82
C VAL A 348 -1.28 -15.83 19.64
N THR A 349 -1.17 -16.26 18.40
CA THR A 349 -1.09 -17.69 18.02
C THR A 349 0.34 -18.18 17.82
N GLY A 350 1.30 -17.27 17.62
CA GLY A 350 2.67 -17.59 17.23
C GLY A 350 2.80 -18.04 15.76
N LEU A 351 1.75 -17.84 14.95
CA LEU A 351 1.75 -18.15 13.52
C LEU A 351 1.72 -16.85 12.71
N SER A 352 2.46 -16.83 11.60
CA SER A 352 2.43 -15.72 10.65
C SER A 352 1.07 -15.59 9.97
N ASN A 353 0.65 -14.37 9.72
CA ASN A 353 -0.54 -14.08 8.93
C ASN A 353 -0.23 -13.68 7.47
N GLY A 354 0.98 -14.00 6.99
CA GLY A 354 1.31 -13.95 5.57
C GLY A 354 1.48 -12.54 5.03
N THR A 355 2.40 -11.76 5.59
CA THR A 355 2.58 -10.36 5.18
C THR A 355 4.02 -10.00 4.75
N MET A 356 4.89 -11.00 4.64
CA MET A 356 6.28 -10.81 4.22
C MET A 356 6.40 -10.64 2.72
N ARG A 357 6.86 -9.48 2.27
CA ARG A 357 7.08 -9.21 0.84
C ARG A 357 8.40 -8.46 0.60
N ALA A 358 9.08 -8.80 -0.49
CA ALA A 358 10.26 -8.09 -0.98
C ALA A 358 9.95 -7.36 -2.29
N SER A 359 10.60 -6.23 -2.52
CA SER A 359 10.43 -5.45 -3.76
C SER A 359 11.06 -6.10 -5.00
N GLY A 360 11.83 -7.19 -4.84
CA GLY A 360 12.48 -7.89 -5.94
C GLY A 360 13.33 -9.05 -5.46
N TRP A 361 13.93 -9.76 -6.42
CA TRP A 361 14.78 -10.92 -6.18
C TRP A 361 16.04 -10.61 -5.33
N ASN A 362 16.50 -9.38 -5.37
CA ASN A 362 17.73 -8.90 -4.72
C ASN A 362 17.49 -8.24 -3.35
N ARG A 363 16.33 -8.50 -2.73
CA ARG A 363 15.95 -7.94 -1.43
C ARG A 363 15.45 -9.05 -0.50
N ILE A 364 15.75 -8.88 0.81
CA ILE A 364 15.12 -9.71 1.84
C ILE A 364 13.66 -9.28 2.00
N PRO A 365 12.73 -10.22 2.29
CA PRO A 365 11.36 -9.87 2.63
C PRO A 365 11.29 -9.05 3.93
N LEU A 366 10.33 -8.14 3.97
CA LEU A 366 9.94 -7.37 5.15
C LEU A 366 8.44 -7.52 5.37
N ILE A 367 7.96 -7.28 6.58
CA ILE A 367 6.52 -7.13 6.83
C ILE A 367 6.03 -5.92 6.05
N ARG A 368 5.03 -6.11 5.19
CA ARG A 368 4.43 -5.06 4.37
C ARG A 368 2.91 -5.11 4.45
N MET A 369 2.29 -3.95 4.40
CA MET A 369 0.84 -3.89 4.30
C MET A 369 0.35 -4.73 3.13
N THR A 370 -0.72 -5.49 3.36
CA THR A 370 -1.54 -6.12 2.34
C THR A 370 -2.62 -5.12 1.87
N ASN A 371 -3.89 -5.48 1.83
CA ASN A 371 -4.95 -4.49 1.74
C ASN A 371 -5.44 -4.20 3.16
N VAL A 372 -5.07 -3.05 3.71
CA VAL A 372 -5.52 -2.62 5.04
C VAL A 372 -6.75 -1.74 4.86
N ASN A 373 -7.91 -2.24 5.28
CA ASN A 373 -9.21 -1.72 4.89
C ASN A 373 -10.01 -1.23 6.09
N LEU A 374 -10.64 -0.07 5.98
CA LEU A 374 -11.81 0.28 6.81
C LEU A 374 -13.03 -0.41 6.20
N LEU A 375 -13.69 -1.26 6.96
CA LEU A 375 -14.89 -1.93 6.48
C LEU A 375 -16.03 -0.93 6.27
N PRO A 376 -16.90 -1.15 5.25
CA PRO A 376 -18.04 -0.26 5.01
C PRO A 376 -19.01 -0.26 6.18
N GLY A 377 -19.61 0.91 6.42
CA GLY A 377 -20.69 1.10 7.37
C GLY A 377 -22.07 1.03 6.71
N ALA A 378 -23.00 1.85 7.19
CA ALA A 378 -24.39 1.82 6.73
C ALA A 378 -24.85 3.08 5.97
N TRP A 379 -24.06 4.16 5.98
CA TRP A 379 -24.48 5.46 5.46
C TRP A 379 -24.35 5.54 3.92
N ARG A 380 -25.31 6.20 3.28
CA ARG A 380 -25.10 6.74 1.95
C ARG A 380 -24.38 8.10 2.10
N LEU A 381 -23.56 8.47 1.15
CA LEU A 381 -22.80 9.72 1.25
C LEU A 381 -23.72 10.95 1.29
N GLU A 382 -24.76 10.95 0.48
CA GLU A 382 -25.74 12.04 0.42
C GLU A 382 -26.47 12.20 1.77
N ASP A 383 -26.86 11.10 2.41
CA ASP A 383 -27.53 11.07 3.71
C ASP A 383 -26.56 11.54 4.83
N LEU A 384 -25.28 11.12 4.74
CA LEU A 384 -24.25 11.54 5.68
C LEU A 384 -23.99 13.04 5.62
N ILE A 385 -23.96 13.62 4.41
CA ILE A 385 -23.84 15.05 4.20
C ILE A 385 -25.09 15.77 4.73
N ALA A 386 -26.29 15.25 4.43
CA ALA A 386 -27.56 15.82 4.91
C ALA A 386 -27.70 15.81 6.44
N ASP A 387 -27.14 14.77 7.11
CA ASP A 387 -27.08 14.65 8.59
C ASP A 387 -25.98 15.52 9.23
N THR A 388 -25.18 16.24 8.43
CA THR A 388 -24.10 17.12 8.90
C THR A 388 -24.50 18.56 8.72
N ASP A 389 -24.96 19.22 9.79
CA ASP A 389 -25.41 20.61 9.74
C ASP A 389 -24.28 21.58 9.34
N GLU A 390 -23.13 21.46 10.02
CA GLU A 390 -21.93 22.22 9.72
C GLU A 390 -20.70 21.32 9.67
N GLY A 391 -19.85 21.52 8.66
CA GLY A 391 -18.62 20.74 8.49
C GLY A 391 -17.87 21.05 7.21
N ILE A 392 -16.89 20.20 6.90
CA ILE A 392 -16.08 20.28 5.69
C ILE A 392 -15.96 18.89 5.09
N PHE A 393 -16.30 18.75 3.81
CA PHE A 393 -15.97 17.57 3.02
C PHE A 393 -14.60 17.77 2.36
N MET A 394 -13.65 16.87 2.57
CA MET A 394 -12.28 16.93 2.02
C MET A 394 -11.99 15.71 1.18
N ASP A 395 -11.37 15.89 0.03
CA ASP A 395 -11.07 14.78 -0.89
C ASP A 395 -9.72 14.92 -1.57
N THR A 396 -9.17 13.78 -1.95
CA THR A 396 -7.91 13.58 -2.67
C THR A 396 -6.70 14.14 -1.93
N ASN A 397 -5.74 13.27 -1.60
CA ASN A 397 -4.54 13.67 -0.87
C ASN A 397 -3.68 14.66 -1.68
N ARG A 398 -3.13 15.66 -1.01
CA ARG A 398 -2.13 16.59 -1.54
C ARG A 398 -0.78 16.48 -0.84
N SER A 399 -0.82 16.28 0.47
CA SER A 399 0.38 16.19 1.32
C SER A 399 0.08 15.48 2.62
N TRP A 400 1.10 14.87 3.20
CA TRP A 400 0.98 14.24 4.50
C TRP A 400 2.27 14.38 5.31
N SER A 401 2.12 14.43 6.61
CA SER A 401 3.20 14.37 7.59
C SER A 401 2.70 13.64 8.82
N ILE A 402 3.49 12.73 9.33
CA ILE A 402 3.18 11.95 10.52
C ILE A 402 4.48 11.65 11.26
N ASP A 403 4.45 11.62 12.60
CA ASP A 403 5.63 11.36 13.41
C ASP A 403 6.12 9.90 13.33
N ASP A 404 7.32 9.66 13.86
CA ASP A 404 7.97 8.34 13.83
C ASP A 404 7.16 7.26 14.56
N LYS A 405 6.36 7.63 15.55
CA LYS A 405 5.47 6.72 16.28
C LYS A 405 4.12 6.50 15.58
N ARG A 406 3.85 7.26 14.51
CA ARG A 406 2.57 7.26 13.80
C ARG A 406 1.39 7.76 14.66
N LEU A 407 1.69 8.66 15.59
CA LEU A 407 0.76 9.19 16.57
C LEU A 407 0.21 10.56 16.19
N ASN A 408 1.09 11.53 15.87
CA ASN A 408 0.69 12.88 15.52
C ASN A 408 0.77 13.06 14.01
N PHE A 409 -0.32 13.52 13.40
CA PHE A 409 -0.38 13.67 11.94
C PHE A 409 -0.94 15.05 11.53
N GLN A 410 -0.57 15.45 10.30
CA GLN A 410 -1.11 16.60 9.59
C GLN A 410 -1.22 16.24 8.11
N PHE A 411 -2.43 16.18 7.56
CA PHE A 411 -2.68 15.81 6.18
C PHE A 411 -3.41 16.92 5.44
N GLY A 412 -3.06 17.13 4.17
CA GLY A 412 -3.68 18.09 3.29
C GLY A 412 -4.37 17.42 2.11
N CYS A 413 -5.50 17.97 1.69
CA CYS A 413 -6.22 17.52 0.51
C CYS A 413 -6.10 18.51 -0.65
N GLU A 414 -6.39 18.06 -1.86
CA GLU A 414 -6.40 18.90 -3.05
C GLU A 414 -7.59 19.85 -3.07
N ILE A 415 -8.74 19.39 -2.55
CA ILE A 415 -10.01 20.10 -2.62
C ILE A 415 -10.84 19.85 -1.36
N ALA A 416 -11.65 20.83 -1.00
CA ALA A 416 -12.69 20.68 0.01
C ALA A 416 -13.95 21.48 -0.35
N TRP A 417 -15.04 21.16 0.33
CA TRP A 417 -16.30 21.91 0.27
C TRP A 417 -16.82 22.14 1.68
N GLU A 418 -17.31 23.35 1.92
CA GLU A 418 -18.06 23.67 3.14
C GLU A 418 -19.39 22.92 3.12
N ILE A 419 -19.73 22.32 4.25
CA ILE A 419 -21.07 21.77 4.52
C ILE A 419 -21.81 22.76 5.41
N LYS A 420 -23.01 23.19 4.96
CA LYS A 420 -23.87 24.08 5.72
C LYS A 420 -25.33 23.72 5.51
N GLY A 421 -26.07 23.51 6.60
CA GLY A 421 -27.46 23.06 6.55
C GLY A 421 -27.61 21.74 5.79
N GLY A 422 -26.71 20.79 5.99
CA GLY A 422 -26.74 19.48 5.33
C GLY A 422 -26.47 19.49 3.83
N LYS A 423 -25.79 20.51 3.29
CA LYS A 423 -25.48 20.62 1.85
C LYS A 423 -24.04 21.06 1.62
N LEU A 424 -23.43 20.55 0.56
CA LEU A 424 -22.18 21.10 0.03
C LEU A 424 -22.47 22.50 -0.54
N THR A 425 -21.70 23.50 -0.12
CA THR A 425 -21.90 24.90 -0.52
C THR A 425 -20.73 25.41 -1.34
N ARG A 426 -19.78 26.11 -0.76
CA ARG A 426 -18.65 26.69 -1.49
C ARG A 426 -17.44 25.76 -1.48
N MET A 427 -16.67 25.82 -2.56
CA MET A 427 -15.37 25.17 -2.67
C MET A 427 -14.37 25.88 -1.79
N LEU A 428 -13.47 25.09 -1.17
CA LEU A 428 -12.38 25.56 -0.32
C LEU A 428 -11.05 25.04 -0.84
N LYS A 429 -10.02 25.90 -0.86
CA LYS A 429 -8.67 25.54 -1.27
C LYS A 429 -7.73 25.28 -0.10
N ASN A 430 -6.66 24.54 -0.38
CA ASN A 430 -5.55 24.24 0.54
C ASN A 430 -5.98 23.67 1.90
N PRO A 431 -6.97 22.78 1.96
CA PRO A 431 -7.45 22.26 3.24
C PRO A 431 -6.42 21.35 3.89
N ILE A 432 -6.18 21.57 5.17
CA ILE A 432 -5.36 20.71 6.04
C ILE A 432 -6.18 20.33 7.26
N TYR A 433 -6.03 19.08 7.70
CA TYR A 433 -6.54 18.61 8.99
C TYR A 433 -5.44 17.94 9.79
N THR A 434 -5.53 17.97 11.10
CA THR A 434 -4.53 17.44 12.03
C THR A 434 -5.18 16.77 13.22
N GLY A 435 -4.46 15.84 13.82
CA GLY A 435 -4.95 15.13 15.00
C GLY A 435 -3.92 14.19 15.62
N ILE A 436 -4.37 13.58 16.71
CA ILE A 436 -3.69 12.45 17.35
C ILE A 436 -4.43 11.18 16.95
N THR A 437 -3.73 10.21 16.40
CA THR A 437 -4.31 9.02 15.76
C THR A 437 -5.46 8.37 16.53
N PRO A 438 -5.33 7.94 17.80
CA PRO A 438 -6.44 7.30 18.49
C PRO A 438 -7.59 8.25 18.83
N GLU A 439 -7.32 9.53 19.06
CA GLU A 439 -8.35 10.54 19.31
C GLU A 439 -9.19 10.77 18.04
N PHE A 440 -8.50 10.89 16.92
CA PHE A 440 -9.14 11.04 15.60
C PHE A 440 -10.03 9.86 15.27
N TRP A 441 -9.53 8.60 15.38
CA TRP A 441 -10.32 7.41 15.09
C TRP A 441 -11.48 7.20 16.08
N ARG A 442 -11.33 7.61 17.34
CA ARG A 442 -12.43 7.60 18.32
C ARG A 442 -13.52 8.62 18.00
N SER A 443 -13.19 9.68 17.29
CA SER A 443 -14.17 10.68 16.83
C SER A 443 -14.92 10.27 15.56
N CYS A 444 -14.58 9.14 14.94
CA CYS A 444 -15.30 8.60 13.80
C CYS A 444 -16.68 8.12 14.25
N ASP A 445 -17.74 8.74 13.76
CA ASP A 445 -19.12 8.39 14.14
C ASP A 445 -19.94 7.78 13.00
N ALA A 446 -19.44 7.86 11.77
CA ALA A 446 -20.13 7.31 10.60
C ALA A 446 -19.14 6.89 9.50
N VAL A 447 -19.45 5.78 8.85
CA VAL A 447 -18.73 5.27 7.66
C VAL A 447 -19.79 4.98 6.59
N CYS A 448 -19.51 5.36 5.35
CA CYS A 448 -20.39 5.05 4.23
C CYS A 448 -20.44 3.55 3.91
N ASN A 449 -21.49 3.15 3.20
CA ASN A 449 -21.79 1.76 2.89
C ASN A 449 -20.94 1.21 1.72
N ALA A 450 -21.21 -0.02 1.35
CA ALA A 450 -20.46 -0.74 0.32
C ALA A 450 -20.58 -0.11 -1.08
N ASP A 451 -21.65 0.66 -1.36
CA ASP A 451 -21.82 1.33 -2.66
C ASP A 451 -20.80 2.45 -2.88
N HIS A 452 -20.26 3.00 -1.79
CA HIS A 452 -19.22 4.04 -1.80
C HIS A 452 -17.82 3.49 -1.47
N TRP A 453 -17.69 2.19 -1.26
CA TRP A 453 -16.45 1.57 -0.84
C TRP A 453 -15.59 1.20 -2.06
N VAL A 454 -14.37 1.70 -2.10
CA VAL A 454 -13.41 1.48 -3.19
C VAL A 454 -12.09 0.99 -2.62
N ILE A 455 -11.42 0.07 -3.31
CA ILE A 455 -10.06 -0.35 -2.99
C ILE A 455 -9.09 0.60 -3.68
N TRP A 456 -8.40 1.41 -2.89
CA TRP A 456 -7.39 2.36 -3.38
C TRP A 456 -6.00 1.74 -3.35
N GLY A 457 -5.29 1.77 -4.47
CA GLY A 457 -3.92 1.28 -4.55
C GLY A 457 -2.89 2.35 -4.18
N THR A 458 -1.86 1.96 -3.43
CA THR A 458 -0.69 2.78 -3.10
C THR A 458 0.56 2.06 -3.58
N PRO A 459 1.14 2.41 -4.75
CA PRO A 459 2.25 1.66 -5.36
C PRO A 459 3.62 2.04 -4.83
N ASN A 460 3.76 3.06 -3.99
CA ASN A 460 5.03 3.68 -3.61
C ASN A 460 5.30 3.67 -2.09
N CYS A 461 4.77 2.69 -1.37
CA CYS A 461 5.01 2.58 0.07
C CYS A 461 6.45 2.15 0.36
N GLY A 462 7.25 3.05 0.94
CA GLY A 462 8.67 2.83 1.25
C GLY A 462 8.89 2.26 2.65
N LYS A 463 9.88 1.35 2.81
CA LYS A 463 10.33 0.80 4.08
C LYS A 463 11.73 0.20 3.96
N GLY A 464 12.44 0.08 5.06
CA GLY A 464 13.70 -0.66 5.19
C GLY A 464 14.97 0.12 4.88
N GLN A 465 16.11 -0.53 5.17
CA GLN A 465 17.46 -0.10 4.82
C GLN A 465 18.24 -1.28 4.20
N PRO A 466 18.52 -1.25 2.89
CA PRO A 466 18.14 -0.22 1.92
C PRO A 466 16.63 -0.18 1.68
N SER A 467 16.12 0.99 1.26
CA SER A 467 14.69 1.20 1.03
C SER A 467 14.12 0.24 -0.01
N GLN A 468 12.95 -0.31 0.28
CA GLN A 468 12.14 -1.15 -0.59
C GLN A 468 10.77 -0.53 -0.78
N LEU A 469 10.29 -0.48 -2.02
CA LEU A 469 8.92 -0.10 -2.32
C LEU A 469 8.02 -1.33 -2.26
N ALA A 470 6.82 -1.16 -1.72
CA ALA A 470 5.77 -2.16 -1.79
C ALA A 470 4.48 -1.55 -2.33
N HIS A 471 3.75 -2.39 -3.02
CA HIS A 471 2.42 -2.09 -3.51
C HIS A 471 1.41 -2.55 -2.46
N THR A 472 0.55 -1.64 -2.01
CA THR A 472 -0.41 -1.86 -0.93
C THR A 472 -1.80 -1.39 -1.36
N GLY A 473 -2.85 -1.98 -0.81
CA GLY A 473 -4.23 -1.58 -1.08
C GLY A 473 -4.93 -1.10 0.19
N HIS A 474 -5.93 -0.25 0.03
CA HIS A 474 -6.74 0.25 1.13
C HIS A 474 -8.19 0.39 0.70
N GLY A 475 -9.02 -0.54 1.14
CA GLY A 475 -10.46 -0.43 0.97
C GLY A 475 -11.02 0.63 1.91
N ALA A 476 -11.71 1.62 1.36
CA ALA A 476 -12.29 2.70 2.14
C ALA A 476 -13.51 3.31 1.45
N ALA A 477 -14.47 3.71 2.27
CA ALA A 477 -15.59 4.58 1.91
C ALA A 477 -15.43 5.92 2.62
N PRO A 478 -16.14 6.98 2.22
CA PRO A 478 -16.18 8.22 2.95
C PRO A 478 -16.56 8.01 4.42
N ALA A 479 -15.90 8.75 5.33
CA ALA A 479 -16.13 8.62 6.76
C ALA A 479 -16.14 9.99 7.44
N ARG A 480 -16.96 10.13 8.50
CA ARG A 480 -17.14 11.36 9.26
C ARG A 480 -16.42 11.31 10.60
N PHE A 481 -15.71 12.39 10.89
CA PHE A 481 -14.94 12.60 12.12
C PHE A 481 -15.37 13.89 12.79
N ARG A 482 -15.56 13.86 14.11
CA ARG A 482 -16.00 15.02 14.92
C ARG A 482 -14.83 15.73 15.56
N ASN A 483 -15.00 17.03 15.80
CA ASN A 483 -14.04 17.85 16.55
C ASN A 483 -12.63 17.87 15.94
N VAL A 484 -12.52 17.92 14.62
CA VAL A 484 -11.25 17.91 13.90
C VAL A 484 -10.76 19.35 13.71
N ARG A 485 -9.49 19.59 14.07
CA ARG A 485 -8.85 20.87 13.76
C ARG A 485 -8.49 20.94 12.28
N VAL A 486 -8.96 21.98 11.62
CA VAL A 486 -8.71 22.25 10.20
C VAL A 486 -8.14 23.66 10.03
N PHE A 487 -7.38 23.86 8.95
CA PHE A 487 -6.80 25.15 8.56
C PHE A 487 -6.35 25.12 7.10
N SER A 488 -5.91 26.26 6.59
CA SER A 488 -5.36 26.37 5.24
C SER A 488 -3.83 26.35 5.28
N ARG A 489 -3.23 25.72 4.29
CA ARG A 489 -1.80 25.90 4.01
C ARG A 489 -1.58 27.37 3.59
N LYS A 490 -0.63 28.03 4.23
CA LYS A 490 -0.15 29.38 3.85
C LYS A 490 0.68 29.29 2.58
#